data_2ac88901e8a763326a9a8705f0e1ca7b
#
_entry.id   2ac88901e8a763326a9a8705f0e1ca7b
#
_cell.length_a   1.000
_cell.length_b   1.000
_cell.length_c   1.000
_cell.angle_alpha   90.00
_cell.angle_beta   90.00
_cell.angle_gamma   90.00
#
_symmetry.space_group_name_H-M   'P 1'
#
loop_
_entity.id
_entity.type
_entity.pdbx_description
1 polymer ?
#
loop_
_entity_poly.entity_id
_entity_poly.type
_entity_poly.pdbx_seq_one_letter_code
_entity_poly.pdbx_strand_id
1 'polypeptide(L)'
;MNEHDVLKKNHNFYIGVSGTVLEGLLSGSLFMLLYSVMQFLWSGQFDMNRVLALTSIIAVVFLLRILIYSYGYTKAQIGGAEVSKNIRLFMGDHLKRIPLSRFSQGHTGDYINTITSDVNNYEKILTHKVGDLAKNFTLSLMLIVFVMTLYVPAGIILLTADLLLIPSLWLSFRMVRKYGKEKNDICAENVSSIVEYVSGIQTFRAYGVGGMKNKTVINAMREFCRISFVYEAKVLPIGAGFGILSWLSCPLVILLSYAPWVAGTLNTVDYLLICMLPLFCAKLANSIFVDLTSYKNLMISKNKISGVMNEPEETGSMEPLHTATHEITFDNVDFEYVPGEPVLKHATFTVPDQKLTAIVGDSGSGKSTILNLIAKYYEATGGTISIGGKPINHVAAERVLEQVSMVDQDVFLFDDTIRDNIRHARPNATDTEIEDACREANCDSFIRKMEKGYDTPTGENGNLLSGGERQRISIARAILKNSPILLLDEATASLDIENELAVKQAIANLLKEKKTVVMIAHTLSIVKNADQILVMGDGRIAESGTHEELLAKGGKYAAMWNAEQKISA
;
A
#
# COMPACT_ATOMS: atom_id res chain seq x y z
N MET A 1 -6.44 16.28 -7.95
CA MET A 1 -6.23 16.88 -6.59
C MET A 1 -4.74 16.81 -6.31
N ASN A 2 -4.07 17.88 -5.88
CA ASN A 2 -2.62 17.84 -5.66
C ASN A 2 -2.30 17.22 -4.29
N GLU A 3 -1.11 16.62 -4.11
CA GLU A 3 -0.63 16.07 -2.82
C GLU A 3 -0.87 17.02 -1.64
N HIS A 4 -0.59 18.30 -1.84
CA HIS A 4 -0.78 19.33 -0.82
C HIS A 4 -2.24 19.43 -0.33
N ASP A 5 -3.22 19.31 -1.23
CA ASP A 5 -4.64 19.41 -0.90
C ASP A 5 -5.14 18.16 -0.15
N VAL A 6 -4.60 16.97 -0.49
CA VAL A 6 -4.93 15.69 0.16
C VAL A 6 -4.41 15.63 1.59
N LEU A 7 -3.17 16.11 1.81
CA LEU A 7 -2.52 16.13 3.12
C LEU A 7 -2.92 17.34 3.99
N LYS A 8 -3.76 18.24 3.46
CA LYS A 8 -4.21 19.44 4.16
C LYS A 8 -5.07 19.06 5.37
N LYS A 9 -4.70 19.62 6.51
CA LYS A 9 -5.44 19.46 7.76
C LYS A 9 -6.74 20.25 7.67
N ASN A 10 -7.83 19.65 8.13
CA ASN A 10 -9.16 20.25 8.10
C ASN A 10 -9.48 21.06 9.35
N HIS A 11 -10.61 21.77 9.33
CA HIS A 11 -11.09 22.60 10.44
C HIS A 11 -11.28 21.79 11.74
N ASN A 12 -11.80 20.56 11.65
CA ASN A 12 -12.01 19.68 12.82
C ASN A 12 -10.69 19.34 13.52
N PHE A 13 -9.60 19.14 12.76
CA PHE A 13 -8.27 18.92 13.32
C PHE A 13 -7.80 20.11 14.18
N TYR A 14 -7.96 21.34 13.67
CA TYR A 14 -7.55 22.54 14.42
C TYR A 14 -8.40 22.79 15.65
N ILE A 15 -9.72 22.55 15.58
CA ILE A 15 -10.60 22.58 16.77
C ILE A 15 -10.14 21.54 17.80
N GLY A 16 -9.79 20.33 17.34
CA GLY A 16 -9.30 19.27 18.22
C GLY A 16 -8.03 19.67 18.94
N VAL A 17 -7.03 20.20 18.24
CA VAL A 17 -5.77 20.68 18.83
C VAL A 17 -6.02 21.85 19.80
N SER A 18 -6.87 22.80 19.43
CA SER A 18 -7.24 23.91 20.33
C SER A 18 -7.92 23.41 21.60
N GLY A 19 -8.79 22.39 21.48
CA GLY A 19 -9.43 21.73 22.63
C GLY A 19 -8.43 21.07 23.57
N THR A 20 -7.38 20.41 23.04
CA THR A 20 -6.33 19.79 23.86
C THR A 20 -5.43 20.83 24.55
N VAL A 21 -5.17 21.98 23.92
CA VAL A 21 -4.47 23.11 24.55
C VAL A 21 -5.29 23.67 25.72
N LEU A 22 -6.60 23.91 25.52
CA LEU A 22 -7.50 24.37 26.56
C LEU A 22 -7.59 23.36 27.72
N GLU A 23 -7.63 22.07 27.42
CA GLU A 23 -7.61 21.01 28.43
C GLU A 23 -6.31 21.03 29.23
N GLY A 24 -5.16 21.29 28.59
CA GLY A 24 -3.86 21.47 29.24
C GLY A 24 -3.90 22.65 30.24
N LEU A 25 -4.44 23.80 29.84
CA LEU A 25 -4.61 24.97 30.69
C LEU A 25 -5.53 24.70 31.90
N LEU A 26 -6.66 24.06 31.65
CA LEU A 26 -7.60 23.69 32.75
C LEU A 26 -6.97 22.67 33.70
N SER A 27 -6.19 21.74 33.20
CA SER A 27 -5.44 20.78 34.03
C SER A 27 -4.42 21.47 34.92
N GLY A 28 -3.72 22.48 34.41
CA GLY A 28 -2.78 23.30 35.20
C GLY A 28 -3.48 24.16 36.23
N SER A 29 -4.65 24.73 35.93
CA SER A 29 -5.41 25.54 36.87
C SER A 29 -5.87 24.74 38.10
N LEU A 30 -6.05 23.41 37.99
CA LEU A 30 -6.36 22.57 39.16
C LEU A 30 -5.22 22.56 40.19
N PHE A 31 -3.95 22.68 39.77
CA PHE A 31 -2.82 22.81 40.72
C PHE A 31 -2.84 24.16 41.43
N MET A 32 -3.24 25.25 40.76
CA MET A 32 -3.40 26.56 41.36
C MET A 32 -4.57 26.58 42.36
N LEU A 33 -5.66 25.90 42.04
CA LEU A 33 -6.79 25.74 42.97
C LEU A 33 -6.40 24.90 44.20
N LEU A 34 -5.64 23.81 44.00
CA LEU A 34 -5.09 23.00 45.07
C LEU A 34 -4.20 23.86 45.99
N TYR A 35 -3.38 24.73 45.43
CA TYR A 35 -2.59 25.70 46.22
C TYR A 35 -3.46 26.60 47.08
N SER A 36 -4.52 27.15 46.51
CA SER A 36 -5.47 27.98 47.26
C SER A 36 -6.14 27.22 48.41
N VAL A 37 -6.46 25.93 48.20
CA VAL A 37 -6.98 25.06 49.26
C VAL A 37 -5.93 24.82 50.35
N MET A 38 -4.68 24.54 49.98
CA MET A 38 -3.59 24.34 50.94
C MET A 38 -3.29 25.59 51.76
N GLN A 39 -3.29 26.77 51.15
CA GLN A 39 -3.15 28.06 51.87
C GLN A 39 -4.30 28.29 52.86
N PHE A 40 -5.52 28.00 52.43
CA PHE A 40 -6.71 28.13 53.29
C PHE A 40 -6.61 27.19 54.51
N LEU A 41 -6.26 25.92 54.31
CA LEU A 41 -6.08 24.95 55.39
C LEU A 41 -4.95 25.36 56.36
N TRP A 42 -3.86 25.89 55.82
CA TRP A 42 -2.70 26.35 56.62
C TRP A 42 -3.01 27.59 57.47
N SER A 43 -3.93 28.44 57.00
CA SER A 43 -4.32 29.65 57.72
C SER A 43 -5.05 29.39 59.04
N GLY A 44 -5.52 28.16 59.28
CA GLY A 44 -6.26 27.76 60.47
C GLY A 44 -7.64 28.42 60.66
N GLN A 45 -8.06 29.20 59.64
CA GLN A 45 -9.39 29.89 59.70
C GLN A 45 -10.39 29.00 58.95
N PHE A 46 -11.21 28.26 59.75
CA PHE A 46 -12.28 27.44 59.17
C PHE A 46 -13.50 28.27 58.80
N ASP A 47 -13.71 28.55 57.53
CA ASP A 47 -14.93 29.18 57.02
C ASP A 47 -15.60 28.21 56.04
N MET A 48 -16.76 27.68 56.40
CA MET A 48 -17.52 26.73 55.59
C MET A 48 -17.92 27.31 54.23
N ASN A 49 -18.20 28.60 54.14
CA ASN A 49 -18.54 29.26 52.87
C ASN A 49 -17.37 29.25 51.90
N ARG A 50 -16.14 29.46 52.38
CA ARG A 50 -14.92 29.35 51.57
C ARG A 50 -14.66 27.93 51.11
N VAL A 51 -14.88 26.93 51.98
CA VAL A 51 -14.75 25.50 51.60
C VAL A 51 -15.72 25.16 50.46
N LEU A 52 -17.00 25.53 50.62
CA LEU A 52 -18.03 25.31 49.61
C LEU A 52 -17.71 26.04 48.30
N ALA A 53 -17.25 27.28 48.36
CA ALA A 53 -16.87 28.05 47.17
C ALA A 53 -15.70 27.39 46.43
N LEU A 54 -14.59 27.03 47.10
CA LEU A 54 -13.44 26.36 46.48
C LEU A 54 -13.81 25.00 45.90
N THR A 55 -14.60 24.19 46.63
CA THR A 55 -15.08 22.89 46.13
C THR A 55 -15.97 23.06 44.91
N SER A 56 -16.86 24.06 44.90
CA SER A 56 -17.71 24.36 43.76
C SER A 56 -16.88 24.79 42.53
N ILE A 57 -15.87 25.64 42.71
CA ILE A 57 -14.97 26.06 41.61
C ILE A 57 -14.21 24.86 41.04
N ILE A 58 -13.65 24.00 41.92
CA ILE A 58 -12.95 22.77 41.47
C ILE A 58 -13.89 21.87 40.67
N ALA A 59 -15.14 21.67 41.15
CA ALA A 59 -16.15 20.87 40.48
C ALA A 59 -16.50 21.45 39.08
N VAL A 60 -16.69 22.77 39.00
CA VAL A 60 -16.97 23.46 37.72
C VAL A 60 -15.80 23.33 36.75
N VAL A 61 -14.56 23.57 37.19
CA VAL A 61 -13.37 23.43 36.37
C VAL A 61 -13.20 21.99 35.88
N PHE A 62 -13.46 21.01 36.76
CA PHE A 62 -13.41 19.60 36.39
C PHE A 62 -14.46 19.22 35.33
N LEU A 63 -15.70 19.69 35.48
CA LEU A 63 -16.77 19.47 34.51
C LEU A 63 -16.45 20.13 33.16
N LEU A 64 -16.00 21.40 33.18
CA LEU A 64 -15.56 22.10 31.96
C LEU A 64 -14.42 21.36 31.27
N ARG A 65 -13.46 20.84 32.02
CA ARG A 65 -12.36 20.04 31.50
C ARG A 65 -12.87 18.80 30.79
N ILE A 66 -13.80 18.05 31.39
CA ILE A 66 -14.38 16.83 30.75
C ILE A 66 -15.09 17.20 29.44
N LEU A 67 -15.91 18.26 29.44
CA LEU A 67 -16.64 18.70 28.24
C LEU A 67 -15.70 19.13 27.12
N ILE A 68 -14.70 19.96 27.44
CA ILE A 68 -13.72 20.45 26.45
C ILE A 68 -12.86 19.29 25.91
N TYR A 69 -12.42 18.39 26.82
CA TYR A 69 -11.67 17.21 26.41
C TYR A 69 -12.49 16.32 25.49
N SER A 70 -13.72 15.97 25.88
CA SER A 70 -14.59 15.10 25.07
C SER A 70 -14.87 15.70 23.69
N TYR A 71 -15.20 16.98 23.63
CA TYR A 71 -15.47 17.68 22.38
C TYR A 71 -14.21 17.80 21.51
N GLY A 72 -13.10 18.28 22.08
CA GLY A 72 -11.82 18.45 21.38
C GLY A 72 -11.27 17.12 20.87
N TYR A 73 -11.28 16.08 21.72
CA TYR A 73 -10.84 14.74 21.34
C TYR A 73 -11.66 14.16 20.18
N THR A 74 -12.99 14.25 20.26
CA THR A 74 -13.87 13.79 19.19
C THR A 74 -13.59 14.52 17.87
N LYS A 75 -13.39 15.84 17.92
CA LYS A 75 -13.04 16.64 16.74
C LYS A 75 -11.68 16.28 16.15
N ALA A 76 -10.68 16.00 17.00
CA ALA A 76 -9.37 15.54 16.56
C ALA A 76 -9.45 14.18 15.84
N GLN A 77 -10.25 13.24 16.40
CA GLN A 77 -10.48 11.92 15.79
C GLN A 77 -11.14 12.04 14.41
N ILE A 78 -12.23 12.82 14.32
CA ILE A 78 -12.93 13.07 13.05
C ILE A 78 -11.98 13.72 12.05
N GLY A 79 -11.22 14.73 12.48
CA GLY A 79 -10.29 15.45 11.61
C GLY A 79 -9.16 14.57 11.06
N GLY A 80 -8.59 13.71 11.90
CA GLY A 80 -7.55 12.77 11.47
C GLY A 80 -8.08 11.67 10.54
N ALA A 81 -9.24 11.09 10.87
CA ALA A 81 -9.90 10.06 10.07
C ALA A 81 -10.30 10.58 8.67
N GLU A 82 -10.75 11.85 8.58
CA GLU A 82 -11.11 12.48 7.33
C GLU A 82 -9.90 12.68 6.40
N VAL A 83 -8.77 13.12 6.95
CA VAL A 83 -7.50 13.20 6.20
C VAL A 83 -7.07 11.81 5.72
N SER A 84 -7.14 10.80 6.58
CA SER A 84 -6.81 9.41 6.26
C SER A 84 -7.71 8.86 5.13
N LYS A 85 -9.02 9.14 5.19
CA LYS A 85 -9.97 8.80 4.13
C LYS A 85 -9.58 9.44 2.79
N ASN A 86 -9.25 10.74 2.80
CA ASN A 86 -8.88 11.46 1.58
C ASN A 86 -7.61 10.89 0.95
N ILE A 87 -6.61 10.53 1.79
CA ILE A 87 -5.38 9.87 1.33
C ILE A 87 -5.71 8.55 0.65
N ARG A 88 -6.52 7.67 1.28
CA ARG A 88 -6.88 6.37 0.71
C ARG A 88 -7.65 6.49 -0.60
N LEU A 89 -8.60 7.41 -0.67
CA LEU A 89 -9.37 7.66 -1.90
C LEU A 89 -8.47 8.17 -3.02
N PHE A 90 -7.58 9.13 -2.73
CA PHE A 90 -6.63 9.64 -3.70
C PHE A 90 -5.68 8.53 -4.18
N MET A 91 -5.09 7.76 -3.26
CA MET A 91 -4.17 6.67 -3.62
C MET A 91 -4.89 5.59 -4.45
N GLY A 92 -6.14 5.24 -4.09
CA GLY A 92 -6.91 4.27 -4.86
C GLY A 92 -7.19 4.73 -6.30
N ASP A 93 -7.42 6.03 -6.51
CA ASP A 93 -7.59 6.60 -7.84
C ASP A 93 -6.26 6.78 -8.57
N HIS A 94 -5.20 7.17 -7.86
CA HIS A 94 -3.86 7.33 -8.41
C HIS A 94 -3.25 6.01 -8.89
N LEU A 95 -3.43 4.91 -8.12
CA LEU A 95 -2.94 3.58 -8.50
C LEU A 95 -3.49 3.09 -9.83
N LYS A 96 -4.69 3.50 -10.23
CA LYS A 96 -5.24 3.17 -11.56
C LYS A 96 -4.48 3.83 -12.71
N ARG A 97 -3.76 4.92 -12.43
CA ARG A 97 -3.04 5.73 -13.42
C ARG A 97 -1.54 5.48 -13.41
N ILE A 98 -1.04 4.72 -12.46
CA ILE A 98 0.36 4.29 -12.43
C ILE A 98 0.57 3.20 -13.49
N PRO A 99 1.67 3.24 -14.26
CA PRO A 99 1.97 2.23 -15.28
C PRO A 99 1.94 0.81 -14.73
N LEU A 100 1.26 -0.11 -15.42
CA LEU A 100 1.11 -1.52 -15.00
C LEU A 100 2.46 -2.22 -14.82
N SER A 101 3.50 -1.78 -15.53
CA SER A 101 4.88 -2.25 -15.37
C SER A 101 5.42 -2.13 -13.93
N ARG A 102 4.92 -1.16 -13.14
CA ARG A 102 5.32 -1.00 -11.74
C ARG A 102 4.80 -2.12 -10.84
N PHE A 103 3.63 -2.63 -11.11
CA PHE A 103 3.02 -3.72 -10.32
C PHE A 103 3.71 -5.07 -10.57
N SER A 104 4.19 -5.32 -11.78
CA SER A 104 4.89 -6.56 -12.14
C SER A 104 6.34 -6.62 -11.63
N GLN A 105 6.97 -5.47 -11.31
CA GLN A 105 8.33 -5.41 -10.79
C GLN A 105 8.45 -5.64 -9.27
N GLY A 106 7.41 -6.18 -8.61
CA GLY A 106 7.46 -6.54 -7.19
C GLY A 106 7.07 -5.44 -6.20
N HIS A 107 6.60 -4.28 -6.67
CA HIS A 107 6.20 -3.15 -5.81
C HIS A 107 4.79 -3.27 -5.20
N THR A 108 4.00 -4.27 -5.57
CA THR A 108 2.61 -4.44 -5.10
C THR A 108 2.51 -4.49 -3.58
N GLY A 109 3.43 -5.22 -2.93
CA GLY A 109 3.48 -5.30 -1.46
C GLY A 109 3.75 -3.95 -0.78
N ASP A 110 4.58 -3.11 -1.40
CA ASP A 110 4.89 -1.77 -0.88
C ASP A 110 3.67 -0.85 -0.97
N TYR A 111 2.90 -0.89 -2.07
CA TYR A 111 1.66 -0.14 -2.22
C TYR A 111 0.62 -0.56 -1.19
N ILE A 112 0.39 -1.87 -1.00
CA ILE A 112 -0.53 -2.41 -0.01
C ILE A 112 -0.12 -1.94 1.40
N ASN A 113 1.17 -2.07 1.77
CA ASN A 113 1.66 -1.64 3.06
C ASN A 113 1.51 -0.13 3.27
N THR A 114 1.76 0.67 2.23
CA THR A 114 1.61 2.13 2.31
C THR A 114 0.15 2.54 2.53
N ILE A 115 -0.80 1.98 1.77
CA ILE A 115 -2.23 2.31 1.90
C ILE A 115 -2.80 1.85 3.25
N THR A 116 -2.34 0.73 3.77
CA THR A 116 -2.84 0.16 5.03
C THR A 116 -2.06 0.69 6.23
N SER A 117 -0.81 0.26 6.39
CA SER A 117 -0.02 0.50 7.60
C SER A 117 0.48 1.94 7.70
N ASP A 118 1.04 2.50 6.60
CA ASP A 118 1.62 3.84 6.66
C ASP A 118 0.55 4.92 6.79
N VAL A 119 -0.59 4.78 6.10
CA VAL A 119 -1.73 5.69 6.28
C VAL A 119 -2.28 5.62 7.70
N ASN A 120 -2.41 4.42 8.30
CA ASN A 120 -2.81 4.26 9.70
C ASN A 120 -1.81 4.92 10.67
N ASN A 121 -0.52 4.81 10.40
CA ASN A 121 0.51 5.45 11.22
C ASN A 121 0.41 6.98 11.15
N TYR A 122 0.16 7.52 9.95
CA TYR A 122 -0.03 8.96 9.77
C TYR A 122 -1.33 9.44 10.44
N GLU A 123 -2.41 8.68 10.36
CA GLU A 123 -3.66 8.94 11.08
C GLU A 123 -3.44 9.03 12.59
N LYS A 124 -2.67 8.09 13.20
CA LYS A 124 -2.32 8.12 14.62
C LYS A 124 -1.57 9.39 15.05
N ILE A 125 -0.75 9.96 14.14
CA ILE A 125 -0.11 11.25 14.41
C ILE A 125 -1.16 12.33 14.59
N LEU A 126 -2.11 12.41 13.66
CA LEU A 126 -3.12 13.47 13.64
C LEU A 126 -4.15 13.32 14.76
N THR A 127 -4.58 12.10 15.04
CA THR A 127 -5.63 11.81 16.02
C THR A 127 -5.15 11.86 17.47
N HIS A 128 -3.93 11.42 17.74
CA HIS A 128 -3.42 11.26 19.10
C HIS A 128 -2.18 12.11 19.38
N LYS A 129 -1.09 11.90 18.62
CA LYS A 129 0.22 12.43 19.00
C LYS A 129 0.29 13.95 19.02
N VAL A 130 -0.33 14.63 18.06
CA VAL A 130 -0.32 16.11 18.02
C VAL A 130 -1.12 16.69 19.20
N GLY A 131 -2.27 16.09 19.53
CA GLY A 131 -3.08 16.51 20.66
C GLY A 131 -2.38 16.30 22.01
N ASP A 132 -1.80 15.12 22.23
CA ASP A 132 -1.07 14.79 23.46
C ASP A 132 0.15 15.70 23.64
N LEU A 133 0.91 15.96 22.57
CA LEU A 133 2.04 16.89 22.60
C LEU A 133 1.59 18.32 22.97
N ALA A 134 0.54 18.82 22.31
CA ALA A 134 0.02 20.16 22.56
C ALA A 134 -0.44 20.32 24.02
N LYS A 135 -1.16 19.34 24.55
CA LYS A 135 -1.61 19.28 25.94
C LYS A 135 -0.44 19.26 26.91
N ASN A 136 0.48 18.29 26.77
CA ASN A 136 1.59 18.07 27.69
C ASN A 136 2.53 19.27 27.70
N PHE A 137 2.80 19.88 26.53
CA PHE A 137 3.62 21.08 26.43
C PHE A 137 2.98 22.28 27.12
N THR A 138 1.66 22.49 26.88
CA THR A 138 0.91 23.60 27.53
C THR A 138 0.89 23.43 29.03
N LEU A 139 0.65 22.20 29.51
CA LEU A 139 0.62 21.91 30.96
C LEU A 139 2.00 22.08 31.59
N SER A 140 3.09 21.59 30.96
CA SER A 140 4.45 21.76 31.48
C SER A 140 4.82 23.24 31.60
N LEU A 141 4.57 24.02 30.56
CA LEU A 141 4.83 25.46 30.55
C LEU A 141 4.08 26.18 31.64
N MET A 142 2.77 25.86 31.82
CA MET A 142 1.94 26.47 32.86
C MET A 142 2.45 26.16 34.26
N LEU A 143 2.85 24.89 34.53
CA LEU A 143 3.40 24.51 35.83
C LEU A 143 4.76 25.18 36.10
N ILE A 144 5.63 25.31 35.13
CA ILE A 144 6.92 26.00 35.28
C ILE A 144 6.69 27.47 35.60
N VAL A 145 5.80 28.15 34.86
CA VAL A 145 5.42 29.55 35.14
C VAL A 145 4.82 29.68 36.54
N PHE A 146 3.97 28.74 36.93
CA PHE A 146 3.39 28.75 38.30
C PHE A 146 4.46 28.59 39.38
N VAL A 147 5.42 27.65 39.22
CA VAL A 147 6.55 27.52 40.17
C VAL A 147 7.40 28.80 40.20
N MET A 148 7.58 29.49 39.07
CA MET A 148 8.28 30.78 39.03
C MET A 148 7.57 31.87 39.83
N THR A 149 6.23 31.85 39.91
CA THR A 149 5.50 32.82 40.74
C THR A 149 5.66 32.55 42.23
N LEU A 150 5.94 31.29 42.63
CA LEU A 150 6.19 30.91 44.02
C LEU A 150 7.67 31.17 44.41
N TYR A 151 8.60 30.71 43.58
CA TYR A 151 10.03 30.88 43.80
C TYR A 151 10.82 30.84 42.48
N VAL A 152 11.28 31.98 42.02
CA VAL A 152 11.93 32.14 40.69
C VAL A 152 13.10 31.18 40.45
N PRO A 153 14.04 30.94 41.40
CA PRO A 153 15.15 30.03 41.15
C PRO A 153 14.70 28.58 40.92
N ALA A 154 13.66 28.11 41.55
CA ALA A 154 13.10 26.77 41.35
C ALA A 154 12.52 26.64 39.91
N GLY A 155 11.76 27.64 39.47
CA GLY A 155 11.24 27.66 38.08
C GLY A 155 12.33 27.70 37.03
N ILE A 156 13.45 28.39 37.26
CA ILE A 156 14.61 28.41 36.35
C ILE A 156 15.23 27.01 36.23
N ILE A 157 15.38 26.28 37.33
CA ILE A 157 15.87 24.89 37.33
C ILE A 157 14.97 23.99 36.47
N LEU A 158 13.64 24.09 36.63
CA LEU A 158 12.68 23.32 35.84
C LEU A 158 12.75 23.69 34.37
N LEU A 159 12.82 24.98 34.06
CA LEU A 159 12.98 25.45 32.67
C LEU A 159 14.27 24.94 32.02
N THR A 160 15.39 24.97 32.77
CA THR A 160 16.67 24.45 32.25
C THR A 160 16.62 22.94 32.04
N ALA A 161 15.95 22.19 32.94
CA ALA A 161 15.72 20.74 32.76
C ALA A 161 14.89 20.46 31.51
N ASP A 162 13.83 21.23 31.25
CA ASP A 162 13.02 21.10 30.02
C ASP A 162 13.81 21.52 28.76
N LEU A 163 14.69 22.52 28.84
CA LEU A 163 15.55 22.92 27.72
C LEU A 163 16.57 21.84 27.32
N LEU A 164 16.97 20.96 28.25
CA LEU A 164 17.79 19.77 27.95
C LEU A 164 17.06 18.75 27.04
N LEU A 165 15.75 18.88 26.89
CA LEU A 165 14.97 18.13 25.90
C LEU A 165 15.53 18.33 24.48
N ILE A 166 15.94 19.56 24.11
CA ILE A 166 16.39 19.90 22.76
C ILE A 166 17.60 19.07 22.31
N PRO A 167 18.76 19.08 23.03
CA PRO A 167 19.92 18.28 22.64
C PRO A 167 19.64 16.77 22.75
N SER A 168 18.82 16.33 23.72
CA SER A 168 18.44 14.92 23.87
C SER A 168 17.59 14.45 22.69
N LEU A 169 16.64 15.24 22.22
CA LEU A 169 15.85 14.96 21.02
C LEU A 169 16.69 14.96 19.74
N TRP A 170 17.60 15.94 19.61
CA TRP A 170 18.50 15.96 18.45
C TRP A 170 19.33 14.68 18.35
N LEU A 171 19.88 14.22 19.47
CA LEU A 171 20.63 12.96 19.54
C LEU A 171 19.72 11.74 19.26
N SER A 172 18.53 11.69 19.88
CA SER A 172 17.54 10.65 19.65
C SER A 172 17.13 10.58 18.17
N PHE A 173 16.80 11.70 17.55
CA PHE A 173 16.42 11.76 16.13
C PHE A 173 17.54 11.31 15.18
N ARG A 174 18.79 11.62 15.52
CA ARG A 174 19.96 11.13 14.77
C ARG A 174 20.06 9.61 14.84
N MET A 175 19.85 9.02 16.02
CA MET A 175 19.90 7.57 16.22
C MET A 175 18.71 6.87 15.57
N VAL A 176 17.49 7.40 15.74
CA VAL A 176 16.28 6.88 15.08
C VAL A 176 16.42 6.90 13.55
N ARG A 177 16.97 7.97 12.97
CA ARG A 177 17.20 8.05 11.52
C ARG A 177 18.17 6.97 11.03
N LYS A 178 19.27 6.75 11.76
CA LYS A 178 20.31 5.78 11.38
C LYS A 178 19.82 4.34 11.55
N TYR A 179 19.49 3.96 12.76
CA TYR A 179 19.16 2.57 13.10
C TYR A 179 17.70 2.20 12.78
N GLY A 180 16.79 3.18 12.76
CA GLY A 180 15.40 2.94 12.41
C GLY A 180 15.21 2.63 10.92
N LYS A 181 15.99 3.27 10.03
CA LYS A 181 16.00 2.93 8.61
C LYS A 181 16.48 1.49 8.42
N GLU A 182 17.66 1.15 8.98
CA GLU A 182 18.24 -0.19 8.90
C GLU A 182 17.27 -1.27 9.45
N LYS A 183 16.62 -0.99 10.59
CA LYS A 183 15.60 -1.90 11.16
C LYS A 183 14.41 -2.07 10.22
N ASN A 184 13.94 -1.01 9.56
CA ASN A 184 12.81 -1.10 8.65
C ASN A 184 13.16 -1.87 7.36
N ASP A 185 14.37 -1.70 6.83
CA ASP A 185 14.84 -2.40 5.64
C ASP A 185 14.95 -3.92 5.93
N ILE A 186 15.58 -4.29 7.06
CA ILE A 186 15.66 -5.70 7.49
C ILE A 186 14.28 -6.27 7.86
N CYS A 187 13.37 -5.45 8.38
CA CYS A 187 11.98 -5.87 8.64
C CYS A 187 11.27 -6.25 7.33
N ALA A 188 11.42 -5.45 6.29
CA ALA A 188 10.83 -5.73 4.98
C ALA A 188 11.38 -7.03 4.38
N GLU A 189 12.70 -7.25 4.45
CA GLU A 189 13.35 -8.50 4.01
C GLU A 189 12.85 -9.71 4.81
N ASN A 190 12.71 -9.55 6.13
CA ASN A 190 12.16 -10.61 6.99
C ASN A 190 10.71 -10.96 6.63
N VAL A 191 9.86 -9.94 6.37
CA VAL A 191 8.47 -10.16 5.92
C VAL A 191 8.44 -10.88 4.59
N SER A 192 9.27 -10.49 3.61
CA SER A 192 9.40 -11.17 2.32
C SER A 192 9.77 -12.65 2.49
N SER A 193 10.76 -12.96 3.34
CA SER A 193 11.16 -14.34 3.64
C SER A 193 10.05 -15.16 4.31
N ILE A 194 9.22 -14.53 5.16
CA ILE A 194 8.06 -15.18 5.78
C ILE A 194 6.99 -15.48 4.75
N VAL A 195 6.69 -14.52 3.86
CA VAL A 195 5.71 -14.69 2.78
C VAL A 195 6.12 -15.84 1.86
N GLU A 196 7.39 -15.87 1.43
CA GLU A 196 7.94 -16.97 0.63
C GLU A 196 7.79 -18.32 1.34
N TYR A 197 8.13 -18.38 2.64
CA TYR A 197 7.99 -19.60 3.43
C TYR A 197 6.53 -20.07 3.53
N VAL A 198 5.58 -19.15 3.77
CA VAL A 198 4.16 -19.49 3.89
C VAL A 198 3.60 -19.93 2.54
N SER A 199 3.93 -19.24 1.46
CA SER A 199 3.51 -19.60 0.10
C SER A 199 4.08 -20.95 -0.34
N GLY A 200 5.34 -21.26 0.04
CA GLY A 200 6.01 -22.51 -0.27
C GLY A 200 5.82 -23.61 0.78
N ILE A 201 4.92 -23.47 1.77
CA ILE A 201 4.84 -24.36 2.94
C ILE A 201 4.61 -25.83 2.57
N GLN A 202 3.84 -26.10 1.52
CA GLN A 202 3.58 -27.44 1.03
C GLN A 202 4.88 -28.10 0.54
N THR A 203 5.66 -27.37 -0.26
CA THR A 203 6.96 -27.82 -0.75
C THR A 203 7.94 -28.08 0.41
N PHE A 204 8.06 -27.14 1.35
CA PHE A 204 8.91 -27.31 2.51
C PHE A 204 8.53 -28.52 3.37
N ARG A 205 7.23 -28.81 3.52
CA ARG A 205 6.74 -30.00 4.22
C ARG A 205 7.06 -31.27 3.44
N ALA A 206 6.86 -31.28 2.13
CA ALA A 206 7.13 -32.45 1.28
C ALA A 206 8.61 -32.88 1.36
N TYR A 207 9.54 -31.93 1.43
CA TYR A 207 10.97 -32.19 1.55
C TYR A 207 11.47 -32.26 3.01
N GLY A 208 10.59 -32.13 4.01
CA GLY A 208 10.95 -32.23 5.43
C GLY A 208 11.88 -31.12 5.93
N VAL A 209 11.92 -29.96 5.25
CA VAL A 209 12.76 -28.79 5.58
C VAL A 209 11.95 -27.61 6.14
N GLY A 210 10.76 -27.88 6.66
CA GLY A 210 9.90 -26.88 7.30
C GLY A 210 10.34 -26.54 8.73
N GLY A 211 9.84 -25.42 9.24
CA GLY A 211 10.04 -24.93 10.61
C GLY A 211 11.51 -24.60 10.89
N MET A 212 12.03 -25.10 12.02
CA MET A 212 13.40 -24.83 12.48
C MET A 212 14.50 -25.32 11.53
N LYS A 213 14.17 -26.18 10.56
CA LYS A 213 15.13 -26.65 9.54
C LYS A 213 15.28 -25.66 8.38
N ASN A 214 14.35 -24.73 8.21
CA ASN A 214 14.46 -23.67 7.20
C ASN A 214 15.44 -22.59 7.67
N LYS A 215 16.70 -22.72 7.27
CA LYS A 215 17.77 -21.82 7.70
C LYS A 215 17.56 -20.37 7.21
N THR A 216 16.99 -20.17 6.03
CA THR A 216 16.75 -18.84 5.45
C THR A 216 15.81 -18.02 6.32
N VAL A 217 14.63 -18.55 6.61
CA VAL A 217 13.64 -17.87 7.46
C VAL A 217 14.15 -17.66 8.88
N ILE A 218 14.80 -18.69 9.47
CA ILE A 218 15.36 -18.58 10.82
C ILE A 218 16.44 -17.50 10.88
N ASN A 219 17.30 -17.41 9.88
CA ASN A 219 18.36 -16.39 9.85
C ASN A 219 17.76 -14.99 9.65
N ALA A 220 16.75 -14.82 8.77
CA ALA A 220 16.04 -13.55 8.58
C ALA A 220 15.37 -13.10 9.91
N MET A 221 14.70 -14.02 10.63
CA MET A 221 14.12 -13.73 11.94
C MET A 221 15.17 -13.36 12.99
N ARG A 222 16.30 -14.07 13.02
CA ARG A 222 17.41 -13.76 13.95
C ARG A 222 18.01 -12.39 13.66
N GLU A 223 18.20 -12.07 12.39
CA GLU A 223 18.76 -10.79 11.99
C GLU A 223 17.81 -9.64 12.34
N PHE A 224 16.50 -9.81 12.11
CA PHE A 224 15.50 -8.86 12.55
C PHE A 224 15.47 -8.69 14.08
N CYS A 225 15.58 -9.77 14.85
CA CYS A 225 15.71 -9.68 16.30
C CYS A 225 17.00 -8.94 16.71
N ARG A 226 18.13 -9.24 16.07
CA ARG A 226 19.42 -8.59 16.34
C ARG A 226 19.35 -7.09 16.11
N ILE A 227 18.86 -6.66 14.94
CA ILE A 227 18.78 -5.23 14.63
C ILE A 227 17.74 -4.51 15.51
N SER A 228 16.65 -5.19 15.87
CA SER A 228 15.66 -4.66 16.82
C SER A 228 16.29 -4.40 18.17
N PHE A 229 17.09 -5.36 18.69
CA PHE A 229 17.84 -5.16 19.93
C PHE A 229 18.85 -4.02 19.82
N VAL A 230 19.61 -3.93 18.71
CA VAL A 230 20.58 -2.85 18.48
C VAL A 230 19.87 -1.49 18.44
N TYR A 231 18.73 -1.41 17.76
CA TYR A 231 17.91 -0.19 17.73
C TYR A 231 17.50 0.25 19.15
N GLU A 232 16.91 -0.65 19.92
CA GLU A 232 16.49 -0.34 21.29
C GLU A 232 17.69 0.02 22.18
N ALA A 233 18.80 -0.74 22.10
CA ALA A 233 20.03 -0.48 22.86
C ALA A 233 20.70 0.87 22.53
N LYS A 234 20.45 1.44 21.35
CA LYS A 234 20.99 2.76 20.94
C LYS A 234 20.05 3.92 21.19
N VAL A 235 18.73 3.68 21.14
CA VAL A 235 17.71 4.74 21.28
C VAL A 235 17.24 4.89 22.73
N LEU A 236 16.94 3.79 23.43
CA LEU A 236 16.45 3.81 24.81
C LEU A 236 17.36 4.53 25.81
N PRO A 237 18.71 4.36 25.80
CA PRO A 237 19.57 5.01 26.77
C PRO A 237 19.52 6.55 26.70
N ILE A 238 19.22 7.11 25.53
CA ILE A 238 19.11 8.55 25.37
C ILE A 238 17.88 9.07 26.11
N GLY A 239 16.73 8.38 25.96
CA GLY A 239 15.51 8.69 26.70
C GLY A 239 15.67 8.48 28.21
N ALA A 240 16.31 7.39 28.61
CA ALA A 240 16.61 7.12 30.02
C ALA A 240 17.55 8.18 30.62
N GLY A 241 18.60 8.57 29.89
CA GLY A 241 19.51 9.63 30.28
C GLY A 241 18.81 10.99 30.45
N PHE A 242 17.96 11.37 29.51
CA PHE A 242 17.11 12.54 29.62
C PHE A 242 16.17 12.45 30.83
N GLY A 243 15.53 11.29 31.02
CA GLY A 243 14.66 11.04 32.18
C GLY A 243 15.42 11.26 33.50
N ILE A 244 16.60 10.66 33.66
CA ILE A 244 17.44 10.85 34.86
C ILE A 244 17.75 12.34 35.07
N LEU A 245 18.17 13.06 34.04
CA LEU A 245 18.48 14.50 34.13
C LEU A 245 17.24 15.32 34.51
N SER A 246 16.09 15.00 33.95
CA SER A 246 14.81 15.67 34.30
C SER A 246 14.42 15.40 35.75
N TRP A 247 14.55 14.15 36.25
CA TRP A 247 14.26 13.82 37.65
C TRP A 247 15.24 14.42 38.65
N LEU A 248 16.51 14.69 38.26
CA LEU A 248 17.48 15.40 39.09
C LEU A 248 17.07 16.83 39.42
N SER A 249 16.16 17.45 38.65
CA SER A 249 15.58 18.75 38.99
C SER A 249 14.86 18.73 40.35
N CYS A 250 14.27 17.60 40.73
CA CYS A 250 13.50 17.48 42.00
C CYS A 250 14.40 17.69 43.24
N PRO A 251 15.46 16.91 43.50
CA PRO A 251 16.33 17.13 44.63
C PRO A 251 17.05 18.48 44.58
N LEU A 252 17.42 18.98 43.40
CA LEU A 252 18.04 20.31 43.26
C LEU A 252 17.09 21.43 43.71
N VAL A 253 15.83 21.37 43.32
CA VAL A 253 14.81 22.34 43.72
C VAL A 253 14.56 22.28 45.24
N ILE A 254 14.46 21.07 45.79
CA ILE A 254 14.28 20.87 47.23
C ILE A 254 15.43 21.48 48.02
N LEU A 255 16.67 21.19 47.65
CA LEU A 255 17.87 21.71 48.30
C LEU A 255 17.97 23.23 48.21
N LEU A 256 17.67 23.80 47.03
CA LEU A 256 17.79 25.25 46.79
C LEU A 256 16.71 26.02 47.55
N SER A 257 15.51 25.50 47.69
CA SER A 257 14.39 26.14 48.35
C SER A 257 14.39 25.92 49.88
N TYR A 258 15.24 25.02 50.43
CA TYR A 258 15.32 24.73 51.86
C TYR A 258 15.81 25.94 52.67
N ALA A 259 16.88 26.58 52.27
CA ALA A 259 17.45 27.72 52.98
C ALA A 259 16.50 28.94 53.07
N PRO A 260 15.84 29.39 51.99
CA PRO A 260 14.80 30.42 52.03
C PRO A 260 13.60 30.04 52.93
N TRP A 261 13.21 28.76 52.93
CA TRP A 261 12.13 28.29 53.84
C TRP A 261 12.54 28.39 55.31
N VAL A 262 13.73 27.91 55.71
CA VAL A 262 14.25 28.03 57.08
C VAL A 262 14.43 29.47 57.50
N ALA A 263 14.86 30.35 56.58
CA ALA A 263 14.99 31.78 56.80
C ALA A 263 13.64 32.54 56.93
N GLY A 264 12.51 31.84 56.70
CA GLY A 264 11.15 32.43 56.78
C GLY A 264 10.80 33.34 55.58
N THR A 265 11.61 33.39 54.56
CA THR A 265 11.34 34.17 53.33
C THR A 265 10.44 33.40 52.34
N LEU A 266 10.34 32.09 52.47
CA LEU A 266 9.46 31.23 51.73
C LEU A 266 8.40 30.59 52.68
N ASN A 267 7.13 30.71 52.34
CA ASN A 267 6.04 30.13 53.12
C ASN A 267 6.10 28.59 53.07
N THR A 268 5.64 27.91 54.13
CA THR A 268 5.63 26.43 54.21
C THR A 268 4.76 25.80 53.12
N VAL A 269 3.61 26.40 52.79
CA VAL A 269 2.76 25.91 51.70
C VAL A 269 3.43 26.01 50.37
N ASP A 270 4.14 27.13 50.11
CA ASP A 270 4.90 27.34 48.89
C ASP A 270 6.04 26.33 48.78
N TYR A 271 6.78 26.09 49.89
CA TYR A 271 7.85 25.10 49.93
C TYR A 271 7.35 23.68 49.63
N LEU A 272 6.22 23.27 50.22
CA LEU A 272 5.62 21.95 49.99
C LEU A 272 5.29 21.76 48.49
N LEU A 273 4.66 22.75 47.86
CA LEU A 273 4.32 22.68 46.44
C LEU A 273 5.55 22.68 45.56
N ILE A 274 6.55 23.53 45.87
CA ILE A 274 7.83 23.57 45.16
C ILE A 274 8.56 22.22 45.25
N CYS A 275 8.37 21.45 46.33
CA CYS A 275 8.90 20.09 46.45
C CYS A 275 8.13 19.06 45.62
N MET A 276 6.82 19.23 45.41
CA MET A 276 5.96 18.26 44.74
C MET A 276 5.87 18.49 43.22
N LEU A 277 5.78 19.75 42.74
CA LEU A 277 5.54 20.08 41.35
C LEU A 277 6.66 19.62 40.39
N PRO A 278 7.95 19.62 40.77
CA PRO A 278 9.02 19.08 39.92
C PRO A 278 8.82 17.63 39.49
N LEU A 279 8.17 16.81 40.35
CA LEU A 279 7.84 15.41 40.01
C LEU A 279 6.89 15.33 38.80
N PHE A 280 5.90 16.22 38.75
CA PHE A 280 4.94 16.29 37.63
C PHE A 280 5.61 16.87 36.38
N CYS A 281 6.44 17.92 36.53
CA CYS A 281 7.17 18.49 35.40
C CYS A 281 8.13 17.46 34.78
N ALA A 282 8.90 16.70 35.57
CA ALA A 282 9.79 15.67 35.10
C ALA A 282 9.03 14.56 34.36
N LYS A 283 7.84 14.14 34.86
CA LYS A 283 6.98 13.17 34.19
C LYS A 283 6.48 13.71 32.83
N LEU A 284 6.05 14.98 32.79
CA LEU A 284 5.58 15.61 31.54
C LEU A 284 6.71 15.74 30.52
N ALA A 285 7.89 16.21 30.94
CA ALA A 285 9.07 16.32 30.08
C ALA A 285 9.44 14.96 29.44
N ASN A 286 9.41 13.89 30.25
CA ASN A 286 9.66 12.54 29.75
C ASN A 286 8.57 12.07 28.77
N SER A 287 7.28 12.35 29.05
CA SER A 287 6.19 12.08 28.12
C SER A 287 6.37 12.82 26.79
N ILE A 288 6.71 14.11 26.83
CA ILE A 288 7.00 14.94 25.65
C ILE A 288 8.17 14.33 24.83
N PHE A 289 9.24 13.88 25.51
CA PHE A 289 10.36 13.22 24.84
C PHE A 289 9.92 11.96 24.08
N VAL A 290 9.17 11.07 24.72
CA VAL A 290 8.67 9.83 24.12
C VAL A 290 7.72 10.14 22.96
N ASP A 291 6.81 11.10 23.14
CA ASP A 291 5.84 11.47 22.11
C ASP A 291 6.50 12.11 20.88
N LEU A 292 7.49 12.98 21.07
CA LEU A 292 8.26 13.57 19.97
C LEU A 292 9.12 12.55 19.23
N THR A 293 9.73 11.61 19.96
CA THR A 293 10.48 10.50 19.34
C THR A 293 9.56 9.59 18.53
N SER A 294 8.39 9.25 19.07
CA SER A 294 7.35 8.48 18.36
C SER A 294 6.82 9.24 17.15
N TYR A 295 6.52 10.53 17.29
CA TYR A 295 6.09 11.40 16.20
C TYR A 295 7.11 11.38 15.05
N LYS A 296 8.41 11.49 15.35
CA LYS A 296 9.47 11.45 14.34
C LYS A 296 9.53 10.12 13.60
N ASN A 297 9.33 9.01 14.31
CA ASN A 297 9.30 7.67 13.71
C ASN A 297 8.09 7.50 12.79
N LEU A 298 6.90 7.90 13.25
CA LEU A 298 5.67 7.82 12.45
C LEU A 298 5.68 8.76 11.22
N MET A 299 6.42 9.87 11.28
CA MET A 299 6.58 10.78 10.12
C MET A 299 7.32 10.15 8.94
N ILE A 300 8.02 9.02 9.13
CA ILE A 300 8.60 8.24 8.02
C ILE A 300 7.48 7.74 7.10
N SER A 301 6.36 7.31 7.68
CA SER A 301 5.18 6.87 6.92
C SER A 301 4.62 7.97 6.01
N LYS A 302 4.64 9.24 6.46
CA LYS A 302 4.24 10.37 5.59
C LYS A 302 5.11 10.45 4.33
N ASN A 303 6.43 10.26 4.46
CA ASN A 303 7.33 10.34 3.31
C ASN A 303 7.08 9.19 2.31
N LYS A 304 6.74 7.99 2.79
CA LYS A 304 6.34 6.86 1.93
C LYS A 304 5.03 7.15 1.20
N ILE A 305 4.02 7.68 1.93
CA ILE A 305 2.75 8.11 1.34
C ILE A 305 3.01 9.14 0.23
N SER A 306 3.79 10.20 0.53
CA SER A 306 4.17 11.20 -0.47
C SER A 306 4.94 10.59 -1.65
N GLY A 307 5.78 9.58 -1.42
CA GLY A 307 6.49 8.86 -2.47
C GLY A 307 5.54 8.22 -3.47
N VAL A 308 4.56 7.46 -2.97
CA VAL A 308 3.55 6.82 -3.82
C VAL A 308 2.64 7.86 -4.50
N MET A 309 2.23 8.92 -3.79
CA MET A 309 1.37 9.97 -4.36
C MET A 309 2.04 10.78 -5.49
N ASN A 310 3.37 10.82 -5.52
CA ASN A 310 4.17 11.53 -6.52
C ASN A 310 4.76 10.61 -7.58
N GLU A 311 4.38 9.33 -7.61
CA GLU A 311 4.78 8.47 -8.71
C GLU A 311 4.21 8.97 -10.04
N PRO A 312 4.98 8.89 -11.12
CA PRO A 312 4.51 9.36 -12.42
C PRO A 312 3.30 8.55 -12.87
N GLU A 313 2.25 9.27 -13.26
CA GLU A 313 1.08 8.68 -13.92
C GLU A 313 1.41 8.34 -15.37
N GLU A 314 0.68 7.41 -15.96
CA GLU A 314 0.78 7.12 -17.38
C GLU A 314 0.54 8.39 -18.20
N THR A 315 1.40 8.59 -19.17
CA THR A 315 1.26 9.71 -20.12
C THR A 315 0.56 9.21 -21.37
N GLY A 316 -0.46 9.92 -21.83
CA GLY A 316 -1.16 9.58 -23.06
C GLY A 316 -2.45 10.36 -23.24
N SER A 317 -2.89 10.48 -24.50
CA SER A 317 -4.16 11.08 -24.81
C SER A 317 -5.31 10.19 -24.33
N MET A 318 -6.28 10.81 -23.65
CA MET A 318 -7.54 10.17 -23.25
C MET A 318 -8.59 10.21 -24.36
N GLU A 319 -8.24 10.70 -25.57
CA GLU A 319 -9.15 10.64 -26.72
C GLU A 319 -9.40 9.20 -27.15
N PRO A 320 -10.64 8.83 -27.51
CA PRO A 320 -10.95 7.48 -27.96
C PRO A 320 -10.12 7.11 -29.20
N LEU A 321 -9.60 5.90 -29.20
CA LEU A 321 -8.82 5.37 -30.34
C LEU A 321 -9.77 4.91 -31.45
N HIS A 322 -10.28 5.86 -32.25
CA HIS A 322 -11.09 5.54 -33.40
C HIS A 322 -10.22 5.19 -34.59
N THR A 323 -10.26 3.95 -35.05
CA THR A 323 -9.53 3.45 -36.22
C THR A 323 -10.50 2.81 -37.21
N ALA A 324 -10.21 2.93 -38.50
CA ALA A 324 -11.04 2.32 -39.55
C ALA A 324 -10.77 0.81 -39.67
N THR A 325 -9.59 0.37 -39.30
CA THR A 325 -9.14 -1.03 -39.28
C THR A 325 -8.47 -1.31 -37.93
N HIS A 326 -8.32 -2.58 -37.59
CA HIS A 326 -7.66 -3.02 -36.36
C HIS A 326 -6.37 -3.80 -36.68
N GLU A 327 -5.74 -3.48 -37.82
CA GLU A 327 -4.42 -3.96 -38.17
C GLU A 327 -3.41 -3.48 -37.12
N ILE A 328 -2.50 -4.38 -36.66
CA ILE A 328 -1.48 -4.03 -35.68
C ILE A 328 -0.12 -4.08 -36.39
N THR A 329 0.63 -3.00 -36.34
CA THR A 329 1.96 -2.90 -36.94
C THR A 329 3.03 -2.65 -35.91
N PHE A 330 4.06 -3.48 -35.90
CA PHE A 330 5.32 -3.28 -35.19
C PHE A 330 6.36 -2.79 -36.20
N ASP A 331 6.92 -1.62 -35.93
CA ASP A 331 7.98 -1.04 -36.77
C ASP A 331 9.23 -0.82 -35.94
N ASN A 332 10.24 -1.68 -36.17
CA ASN A 332 11.55 -1.65 -35.53
C ASN A 332 11.48 -1.58 -34.00
N VAL A 333 10.61 -2.39 -33.39
CA VAL A 333 10.31 -2.34 -31.96
C VAL A 333 11.39 -3.04 -31.15
N ASP A 334 11.96 -2.31 -30.19
CA ASP A 334 12.86 -2.82 -29.15
C ASP A 334 12.16 -2.79 -27.79
N PHE A 335 12.44 -3.79 -26.96
CA PHE A 335 11.91 -3.85 -25.60
C PHE A 335 12.81 -4.62 -24.65
N GLU A 336 12.93 -4.11 -23.39
CA GLU A 336 13.62 -4.75 -22.28
C GLU A 336 12.81 -4.56 -20.99
N TYR A 337 12.70 -5.62 -20.17
CA TYR A 337 12.11 -5.50 -18.80
C TYR A 337 13.11 -4.91 -17.82
N VAL A 338 14.38 -5.27 -17.97
CA VAL A 338 15.50 -4.80 -17.18
C VAL A 338 16.49 -4.11 -18.11
N PRO A 339 16.93 -2.88 -17.78
CA PRO A 339 17.91 -2.17 -18.61
C PRO A 339 19.15 -3.01 -18.91
N GLY A 340 19.48 -3.18 -20.20
CA GLY A 340 20.60 -3.99 -20.65
C GLY A 340 20.27 -5.45 -20.96
N GLU A 341 19.03 -5.92 -20.74
CA GLU A 341 18.56 -7.26 -21.04
C GLU A 341 17.47 -7.24 -22.14
N PRO A 342 17.83 -7.08 -23.43
CA PRO A 342 16.86 -6.91 -24.49
C PRO A 342 16.08 -8.20 -24.76
N VAL A 343 14.72 -8.10 -24.70
CA VAL A 343 13.78 -9.19 -24.98
C VAL A 343 13.29 -9.16 -26.42
N LEU A 344 12.94 -7.98 -26.94
CA LEU A 344 12.66 -7.77 -28.35
C LEU A 344 13.75 -6.91 -28.98
N LYS A 345 14.17 -7.27 -30.21
CA LYS A 345 15.28 -6.65 -30.94
C LYS A 345 14.83 -6.35 -32.37
N HIS A 346 14.50 -5.07 -32.62
CA HIS A 346 14.09 -4.60 -33.95
C HIS A 346 12.94 -5.44 -34.54
N ALA A 347 11.95 -5.78 -33.71
CA ALA A 347 10.81 -6.57 -34.15
C ALA A 347 9.97 -5.77 -35.16
N THR A 348 9.84 -6.28 -36.38
CA THR A 348 9.06 -5.64 -37.45
C THR A 348 8.14 -6.68 -38.09
N PHE A 349 6.82 -6.47 -37.96
CA PHE A 349 5.80 -7.33 -38.56
C PHE A 349 4.43 -6.62 -38.52
N THR A 350 3.46 -7.18 -39.25
CA THR A 350 2.09 -6.70 -39.29
C THR A 350 1.14 -7.86 -38.98
N VAL A 351 0.15 -7.61 -38.11
CA VAL A 351 -1.00 -8.46 -37.85
C VAL A 351 -2.16 -7.95 -38.72
N PRO A 352 -2.62 -8.70 -39.72
CA PRO A 352 -3.69 -8.24 -40.61
C PRO A 352 -5.04 -8.07 -39.89
N ASP A 353 -5.81 -7.07 -40.30
CA ASP A 353 -7.16 -6.83 -39.78
C ASP A 353 -8.09 -8.01 -40.01
N GLN A 354 -8.92 -8.34 -39.01
CA GLN A 354 -9.93 -9.40 -39.05
C GLN A 354 -9.38 -10.80 -39.42
N LYS A 355 -8.11 -11.07 -39.06
CA LYS A 355 -7.44 -12.35 -39.30
C LYS A 355 -6.84 -12.92 -38.04
N LEU A 356 -6.60 -14.23 -38.05
CA LEU A 356 -5.91 -14.96 -36.99
C LEU A 356 -4.40 -14.98 -37.31
N THR A 357 -3.62 -14.30 -36.48
CA THR A 357 -2.16 -14.40 -36.45
C THR A 357 -1.72 -15.21 -35.24
N ALA A 358 -1.01 -16.29 -35.49
CA ALA A 358 -0.41 -17.13 -34.47
C ALA A 358 1.05 -16.75 -34.23
N ILE A 359 1.48 -16.69 -32.97
CA ILE A 359 2.86 -16.48 -32.57
C ILE A 359 3.39 -17.78 -31.96
N VAL A 360 4.45 -18.34 -32.54
CA VAL A 360 5.09 -19.57 -32.07
C VAL A 360 6.61 -19.35 -31.91
N GLY A 361 7.27 -20.20 -31.13
CA GLY A 361 8.71 -20.12 -30.91
C GLY A 361 9.10 -20.67 -29.53
N ASP A 362 10.40 -20.69 -29.27
CA ASP A 362 10.96 -21.24 -28.03
C ASP A 362 10.45 -20.49 -26.78
N SER A 363 10.49 -21.15 -25.62
CA SER A 363 10.22 -20.48 -24.35
C SER A 363 11.23 -19.34 -24.14
N GLY A 364 10.75 -18.19 -23.65
CA GLY A 364 11.60 -17.01 -23.47
C GLY A 364 11.94 -16.21 -24.74
N SER A 365 11.39 -16.55 -25.91
CA SER A 365 11.66 -15.82 -27.16
C SER A 365 10.97 -14.45 -27.26
N GLY A 366 10.12 -14.07 -26.30
CA GLY A 366 9.43 -12.78 -26.27
C GLY A 366 7.97 -12.80 -26.76
N LYS A 367 7.34 -13.98 -26.89
CA LYS A 367 5.95 -14.11 -27.39
C LYS A 367 4.94 -13.34 -26.52
N SER A 368 4.86 -13.62 -25.21
CA SER A 368 3.93 -12.93 -24.29
C SER A 368 4.27 -11.44 -24.16
N THR A 369 5.54 -11.05 -24.40
CA THR A 369 5.94 -9.64 -24.44
C THR A 369 5.26 -8.89 -25.58
N ILE A 370 5.05 -9.52 -26.75
CA ILE A 370 4.32 -8.90 -27.86
C ILE A 370 2.87 -8.61 -27.44
N LEU A 371 2.17 -9.57 -26.79
CA LEU A 371 0.80 -9.34 -26.31
C LEU A 371 0.76 -8.22 -25.26
N ASN A 372 1.69 -8.21 -24.32
CA ASN A 372 1.80 -7.17 -23.29
C ASN A 372 2.04 -5.78 -23.88
N LEU A 373 2.80 -5.67 -24.96
CA LEU A 373 3.03 -4.41 -25.67
C LEU A 373 1.80 -3.97 -26.47
N ILE A 374 1.07 -4.89 -27.11
CA ILE A 374 -0.21 -4.58 -27.79
C ILE A 374 -1.25 -4.11 -26.78
N ALA A 375 -1.37 -4.79 -25.62
CA ALA A 375 -2.24 -4.38 -24.52
C ALA A 375 -1.76 -3.12 -23.80
N LYS A 376 -0.60 -2.58 -24.17
CA LYS A 376 0.04 -1.44 -23.51
C LYS A 376 0.23 -1.62 -22.00
N TYR A 377 0.46 -2.85 -21.52
CA TYR A 377 0.92 -3.11 -20.14
C TYR A 377 2.34 -2.62 -19.93
N TYR A 378 3.11 -2.52 -21.01
CA TYR A 378 4.45 -1.94 -21.07
C TYR A 378 4.58 -1.03 -22.29
N GLU A 379 5.52 -0.11 -22.23
CA GLU A 379 5.88 0.75 -23.36
C GLU A 379 7.15 0.21 -24.04
N ALA A 380 7.17 0.25 -25.37
CA ALA A 380 8.36 -0.11 -26.13
C ALA A 380 9.53 0.84 -25.78
N THR A 381 10.73 0.29 -25.66
CA THR A 381 11.95 1.09 -25.43
C THR A 381 12.46 1.78 -26.70
N GLY A 382 12.07 1.29 -27.87
CA GLY A 382 12.36 1.85 -29.18
C GLY A 382 11.36 1.40 -30.23
N GLY A 383 11.30 2.11 -31.35
CA GLY A 383 10.36 1.82 -32.43
C GLY A 383 8.94 2.31 -32.19
N THR A 384 8.01 1.83 -33.01
CA THR A 384 6.60 2.28 -32.95
C THR A 384 5.65 1.09 -33.09
N ILE A 385 4.62 1.05 -32.25
CA ILE A 385 3.48 0.13 -32.36
C ILE A 385 2.28 0.95 -32.77
N SER A 386 1.54 0.49 -33.79
CA SER A 386 0.36 1.18 -34.31
C SER A 386 -0.82 0.23 -34.40
N ILE A 387 -2.04 0.74 -34.13
CA ILE A 387 -3.32 0.06 -34.34
C ILE A 387 -4.11 0.87 -35.35
N GLY A 388 -4.48 0.24 -36.48
CA GLY A 388 -5.18 0.90 -37.59
C GLY A 388 -4.43 2.12 -38.13
N GLY A 389 -3.10 2.04 -38.19
CA GLY A 389 -2.21 3.12 -38.63
C GLY A 389 -1.99 4.24 -37.61
N LYS A 390 -2.59 4.18 -36.43
CA LYS A 390 -2.37 5.19 -35.37
C LYS A 390 -1.35 4.66 -34.34
N PRO A 391 -0.24 5.39 -34.09
CA PRO A 391 0.72 5.02 -33.04
C PRO A 391 0.06 5.03 -31.65
N ILE A 392 0.25 3.94 -30.89
CA ILE A 392 -0.31 3.82 -29.53
C ILE A 392 0.60 4.41 -28.44
N ASN A 393 1.83 4.80 -28.78
CA ASN A 393 2.81 5.33 -27.83
C ASN A 393 2.28 6.56 -27.06
N HIS A 394 1.46 7.39 -27.71
CA HIS A 394 0.89 8.61 -27.12
C HIS A 394 -0.58 8.48 -26.71
N VAL A 395 -1.14 7.28 -26.72
CA VAL A 395 -2.52 6.98 -26.31
C VAL A 395 -2.49 6.39 -24.89
N ALA A 396 -3.41 6.80 -24.01
CA ALA A 396 -3.50 6.21 -22.67
C ALA A 396 -3.82 4.69 -22.75
N ALA A 397 -3.22 3.88 -21.87
CA ALA A 397 -3.42 2.43 -21.88
C ALA A 397 -4.91 2.05 -21.76
N GLU A 398 -5.70 2.79 -20.97
CA GLU A 398 -7.14 2.59 -20.84
C GLU A 398 -7.85 2.64 -22.21
N ARG A 399 -7.45 3.56 -23.09
CA ARG A 399 -8.06 3.71 -24.44
C ARG A 399 -7.63 2.60 -25.40
N VAL A 400 -6.41 2.10 -25.27
CA VAL A 400 -5.96 0.92 -26.02
C VAL A 400 -6.70 -0.31 -25.53
N LEU A 401 -6.82 -0.48 -24.20
CA LEU A 401 -7.53 -1.60 -23.59
C LEU A 401 -9.04 -1.62 -23.89
N GLU A 402 -9.68 -0.50 -24.21
CA GLU A 402 -11.05 -0.51 -24.73
C GLU A 402 -11.18 -1.28 -26.04
N GLN A 403 -10.12 -1.29 -26.88
CA GLN A 403 -10.10 -1.99 -28.16
C GLN A 403 -9.62 -3.44 -28.06
N VAL A 404 -9.13 -3.87 -26.90
CA VAL A 404 -8.46 -5.15 -26.71
C VAL A 404 -9.19 -5.99 -25.67
N SER A 405 -9.51 -7.25 -25.99
CA SER A 405 -9.85 -8.29 -25.01
C SER A 405 -8.66 -9.24 -24.88
N MET A 406 -8.33 -9.63 -23.65
CA MET A 406 -7.21 -10.54 -23.39
C MET A 406 -7.69 -11.76 -22.60
N VAL A 407 -7.21 -12.93 -22.98
CA VAL A 407 -7.35 -14.19 -22.24
C VAL A 407 -5.94 -14.62 -21.85
N ASP A 408 -5.63 -14.45 -20.58
CA ASP A 408 -4.30 -14.76 -20.03
C ASP A 408 -4.12 -16.26 -19.78
N GLN A 409 -2.87 -16.69 -19.71
CA GLN A 409 -2.50 -18.05 -19.32
C GLN A 409 -2.92 -18.34 -17.87
N ASP A 410 -2.57 -17.42 -16.97
CA ASP A 410 -2.94 -17.49 -15.55
C ASP A 410 -4.19 -16.64 -15.29
N VAL A 411 -5.34 -17.30 -15.23
CA VAL A 411 -6.63 -16.64 -15.03
C VAL A 411 -6.82 -16.20 -13.60
N PHE A 412 -6.95 -14.90 -13.40
CA PHE A 412 -7.30 -14.31 -12.10
C PHE A 412 -8.83 -14.14 -11.96
N LEU A 413 -9.38 -14.66 -10.85
CA LEU A 413 -10.78 -14.45 -10.46
C LEU A 413 -10.83 -13.73 -9.09
N PHE A 414 -11.73 -12.77 -8.99
CA PHE A 414 -12.03 -12.11 -7.72
C PHE A 414 -12.79 -13.06 -6.79
N ASP A 415 -12.62 -12.92 -5.48
CA ASP A 415 -13.42 -13.63 -4.48
C ASP A 415 -14.84 -13.07 -4.45
N ASP A 416 -15.60 -13.43 -5.46
CA ASP A 416 -16.96 -12.98 -5.76
C ASP A 416 -17.74 -14.10 -6.42
N THR A 417 -19.00 -13.86 -6.83
CA THR A 417 -19.78 -14.83 -7.58
C THR A 417 -19.24 -15.03 -9.00
N ILE A 418 -19.56 -16.16 -9.64
CA ILE A 418 -19.23 -16.39 -11.05
C ILE A 418 -19.86 -15.30 -11.92
N ARG A 419 -21.13 -14.93 -11.65
CA ARG A 419 -21.86 -13.86 -12.35
C ARG A 419 -21.11 -12.55 -12.31
N ASP A 420 -20.69 -12.11 -11.12
CA ASP A 420 -20.04 -10.83 -10.95
C ASP A 420 -18.62 -10.83 -11.53
N ASN A 421 -17.92 -11.96 -11.43
CA ASN A 421 -16.65 -12.15 -12.11
C ASN A 421 -16.74 -11.95 -13.63
N ILE A 422 -17.81 -12.39 -14.27
CA ILE A 422 -18.03 -12.18 -15.71
C ILE A 422 -18.47 -10.75 -15.98
N ARG A 423 -19.36 -10.18 -15.14
CA ARG A 423 -19.86 -8.81 -15.25
C ARG A 423 -18.75 -7.76 -15.18
N HIS A 424 -17.60 -8.05 -14.52
CA HIS A 424 -16.46 -7.14 -14.51
C HIS A 424 -15.97 -6.75 -15.92
N ALA A 425 -16.15 -7.59 -16.93
CA ALA A 425 -15.81 -7.27 -18.31
C ALA A 425 -16.69 -6.16 -18.93
N ARG A 426 -17.95 -6.07 -18.49
CA ARG A 426 -18.92 -5.04 -18.90
C ARG A 426 -19.92 -4.81 -17.75
N PRO A 427 -19.68 -3.79 -16.88
CA PRO A 427 -20.45 -3.57 -15.66
C PRO A 427 -21.97 -3.41 -15.86
N ASN A 428 -22.39 -2.89 -17.01
CA ASN A 428 -23.79 -2.66 -17.35
C ASN A 428 -24.45 -3.84 -18.08
N ALA A 429 -23.79 -5.00 -18.17
CA ALA A 429 -24.35 -6.18 -18.82
C ALA A 429 -25.53 -6.74 -18.03
N THR A 430 -26.56 -7.12 -18.75
CA THR A 430 -27.73 -7.84 -18.21
C THR A 430 -27.36 -9.28 -17.90
N ASP A 431 -28.14 -9.92 -17.02
CA ASP A 431 -27.93 -11.34 -16.70
C ASP A 431 -28.07 -12.24 -17.93
N THR A 432 -28.98 -11.90 -18.85
CA THR A 432 -29.14 -12.63 -20.11
C THR A 432 -27.87 -12.56 -20.97
N GLU A 433 -27.27 -11.39 -21.12
CA GLU A 433 -26.01 -11.24 -21.88
C GLU A 433 -24.85 -12.01 -21.25
N ILE A 434 -24.81 -12.08 -19.91
CA ILE A 434 -23.82 -12.87 -19.17
C ILE A 434 -24.04 -14.38 -19.45
N GLU A 435 -25.28 -14.85 -19.39
CA GLU A 435 -25.62 -16.24 -19.67
C GLU A 435 -25.36 -16.61 -21.13
N ASP A 436 -25.62 -15.70 -22.08
CA ASP A 436 -25.30 -15.89 -23.49
C ASP A 436 -23.80 -16.04 -23.71
N ALA A 437 -22.99 -15.13 -23.15
CA ALA A 437 -21.54 -15.24 -23.21
C ALA A 437 -21.02 -16.55 -22.58
N CYS A 438 -21.65 -17.01 -21.50
CA CYS A 438 -21.30 -18.30 -20.89
C CYS A 438 -21.66 -19.51 -21.76
N ARG A 439 -22.77 -19.44 -22.50
CA ARG A 439 -23.12 -20.49 -23.46
C ARG A 439 -22.10 -20.58 -24.61
N GLU A 440 -21.70 -19.46 -25.13
CA GLU A 440 -20.67 -19.40 -26.18
C GLU A 440 -19.28 -19.84 -25.68
N ALA A 441 -18.95 -19.52 -24.42
CA ALA A 441 -17.72 -19.97 -23.76
C ALA A 441 -17.78 -21.42 -23.24
N ASN A 442 -18.85 -22.16 -23.47
CA ASN A 442 -19.06 -23.54 -22.95
C ASN A 442 -18.95 -23.63 -21.42
N CYS A 443 -19.30 -22.58 -20.69
CA CYS A 443 -19.29 -22.59 -19.22
C CYS A 443 -20.69 -22.69 -18.58
N ASP A 444 -21.78 -22.35 -19.26
CA ASP A 444 -23.16 -22.42 -18.74
C ASP A 444 -23.50 -23.80 -18.19
N SER A 445 -23.11 -24.87 -18.87
CA SER A 445 -23.43 -26.23 -18.51
C SER A 445 -22.88 -26.69 -17.17
N PHE A 446 -21.63 -26.31 -16.83
CA PHE A 446 -21.07 -26.64 -15.52
C PHE A 446 -21.56 -25.69 -14.44
N ILE A 447 -21.75 -24.38 -14.75
CA ILE A 447 -22.28 -23.40 -13.80
C ILE A 447 -23.66 -23.81 -13.30
N ARG A 448 -24.56 -24.22 -14.20
CA ARG A 448 -25.94 -24.69 -13.84
C ARG A 448 -25.96 -25.97 -13.04
N LYS A 449 -24.91 -26.79 -13.07
CA LYS A 449 -24.77 -27.99 -12.22
C LYS A 449 -24.31 -27.67 -10.79
N MET A 450 -23.79 -26.47 -10.53
CA MET A 450 -23.41 -26.07 -9.20
C MET A 450 -24.64 -25.74 -8.34
N GLU A 451 -24.55 -25.94 -7.03
CA GLU A 451 -25.65 -25.75 -6.09
C GLU A 451 -26.31 -24.38 -6.17
N LYS A 452 -25.48 -23.31 -6.34
CA LYS A 452 -25.94 -21.93 -6.45
C LYS A 452 -25.89 -21.36 -7.87
N GLY A 453 -25.62 -22.21 -8.87
CA GLY A 453 -25.50 -21.77 -10.26
C GLY A 453 -24.54 -20.59 -10.44
N TYR A 454 -25.00 -19.53 -11.09
CA TYR A 454 -24.22 -18.31 -11.34
C TYR A 454 -23.83 -17.54 -10.08
N ASP A 455 -24.54 -17.73 -8.98
CA ASP A 455 -24.27 -17.07 -7.70
C ASP A 455 -23.31 -17.90 -6.81
N THR A 456 -22.64 -18.90 -7.40
CA THR A 456 -21.61 -19.69 -6.73
C THR A 456 -20.37 -18.84 -6.51
N PRO A 457 -19.84 -18.75 -5.26
CA PRO A 457 -18.57 -18.07 -4.99
C PRO A 457 -17.40 -18.78 -5.66
N THR A 458 -16.47 -18.02 -6.22
CA THR A 458 -15.26 -18.58 -6.86
C THR A 458 -14.13 -18.85 -5.87
N GLY A 459 -14.16 -18.22 -4.70
CA GLY A 459 -13.08 -18.22 -3.72
C GLY A 459 -11.90 -17.36 -4.12
N GLU A 460 -10.92 -17.20 -3.22
CA GLU A 460 -9.73 -16.41 -3.44
C GLU A 460 -8.95 -16.92 -4.67
N ASN A 461 -8.77 -16.05 -5.67
CA ASN A 461 -8.16 -16.36 -6.96
C ASN A 461 -8.81 -17.56 -7.70
N GLY A 462 -10.12 -17.79 -7.46
CA GLY A 462 -10.85 -18.87 -8.12
C GLY A 462 -10.45 -20.28 -7.66
N ASN A 463 -9.93 -20.44 -6.44
CA ASN A 463 -9.44 -21.72 -5.92
C ASN A 463 -10.52 -22.81 -5.75
N LEU A 464 -11.80 -22.44 -5.81
CA LEU A 464 -12.92 -23.38 -5.77
C LEU A 464 -13.28 -23.96 -7.15
N LEU A 465 -12.60 -23.51 -8.22
CA LEU A 465 -12.83 -23.93 -9.59
C LEU A 465 -11.61 -24.67 -10.16
N SER A 466 -11.85 -25.61 -11.07
CA SER A 466 -10.79 -26.24 -11.85
C SER A 466 -10.12 -25.25 -12.81
N GLY A 467 -8.90 -25.56 -13.28
CA GLY A 467 -8.19 -24.73 -14.25
C GLY A 467 -9.00 -24.47 -15.52
N GLY A 468 -9.62 -25.49 -16.07
CA GLY A 468 -10.46 -25.38 -17.27
C GLY A 468 -11.74 -24.58 -17.07
N GLU A 469 -12.36 -24.63 -15.88
CA GLU A 469 -13.51 -23.79 -15.53
C GLU A 469 -13.12 -22.33 -15.43
N ARG A 470 -11.99 -22.01 -14.77
CA ARG A 470 -11.45 -20.63 -14.73
C ARG A 470 -11.16 -20.10 -16.12
N GLN A 471 -10.53 -20.92 -16.98
CA GLN A 471 -10.20 -20.52 -18.35
C GLN A 471 -11.48 -20.19 -19.16
N ARG A 472 -12.52 -21.01 -19.08
CA ARG A 472 -13.79 -20.74 -19.76
C ARG A 472 -14.49 -19.48 -19.24
N ILE A 473 -14.39 -19.18 -17.94
CA ILE A 473 -14.89 -17.91 -17.38
C ILE A 473 -14.09 -16.72 -17.95
N SER A 474 -12.78 -16.83 -18.12
CA SER A 474 -11.96 -15.80 -18.78
C SER A 474 -12.37 -15.60 -20.24
N ILE A 475 -12.64 -16.68 -20.96
CA ILE A 475 -13.16 -16.60 -22.34
C ILE A 475 -14.56 -15.94 -22.36
N ALA A 476 -15.45 -16.26 -21.40
CA ALA A 476 -16.74 -15.60 -21.29
C ALA A 476 -16.62 -14.09 -21.03
N ARG A 477 -15.64 -13.66 -20.25
CA ARG A 477 -15.28 -12.23 -20.09
C ARG A 477 -14.90 -11.58 -21.43
N ALA A 478 -14.06 -12.25 -22.21
CA ALA A 478 -13.61 -11.74 -23.51
C ALA A 478 -14.76 -11.66 -24.53
N ILE A 479 -15.68 -12.64 -24.54
CA ILE A 479 -16.90 -12.63 -25.35
C ILE A 479 -17.82 -11.48 -24.93
N LEU A 480 -18.10 -11.34 -23.62
CA LEU A 480 -18.99 -10.30 -23.10
C LEU A 480 -18.46 -8.90 -23.38
N LYS A 481 -17.16 -8.69 -23.26
CA LYS A 481 -16.50 -7.41 -23.57
C LYS A 481 -16.61 -7.04 -25.04
N ASN A 482 -16.51 -8.02 -25.92
CA ASN A 482 -16.68 -7.91 -27.36
C ASN A 482 -15.79 -6.86 -28.04
N SER A 483 -14.51 -6.81 -27.69
CA SER A 483 -13.54 -5.90 -28.32
C SER A 483 -13.14 -6.36 -29.73
N PRO A 484 -12.76 -5.44 -30.64
CA PRO A 484 -12.36 -5.78 -32.01
C PRO A 484 -11.02 -6.50 -32.11
N ILE A 485 -10.13 -6.36 -31.13
CA ILE A 485 -8.85 -7.06 -31.02
C ILE A 485 -8.93 -8.07 -29.89
N LEU A 486 -8.50 -9.31 -30.18
CA LEU A 486 -8.45 -10.39 -29.21
C LEU A 486 -7.03 -10.92 -29.07
N LEU A 487 -6.53 -10.94 -27.85
CA LEU A 487 -5.23 -11.51 -27.49
C LEU A 487 -5.44 -12.78 -26.68
N LEU A 488 -4.80 -13.88 -27.11
CA LEU A 488 -4.89 -15.18 -26.45
C LEU A 488 -3.49 -15.66 -26.07
N ASP A 489 -3.19 -15.75 -24.77
CA ASP A 489 -1.91 -16.27 -24.27
C ASP A 489 -2.11 -17.70 -23.75
N GLU A 490 -1.64 -18.69 -24.49
CA GLU A 490 -1.60 -20.12 -24.11
C GLU A 490 -2.88 -20.68 -23.48
N ALA A 491 -4.05 -20.28 -23.98
CA ALA A 491 -5.35 -20.52 -23.37
C ALA A 491 -5.73 -22.02 -23.17
N THR A 492 -4.88 -22.97 -23.58
CA THR A 492 -5.15 -24.43 -23.50
C THR A 492 -4.11 -25.20 -22.69
N ALA A 493 -3.15 -24.55 -22.07
CA ALA A 493 -2.07 -25.21 -21.34
C ALA A 493 -2.57 -25.90 -20.05
N SER A 494 -2.06 -27.10 -19.77
CA SER A 494 -2.24 -27.82 -18.48
C SER A 494 -3.68 -28.24 -18.12
N LEU A 495 -4.56 -28.46 -19.11
CA LEU A 495 -5.93 -28.92 -18.92
C LEU A 495 -6.05 -30.43 -19.12
N ASP A 496 -7.03 -31.04 -18.47
CA ASP A 496 -7.47 -32.40 -18.78
C ASP A 496 -8.21 -32.44 -20.14
N ILE A 497 -8.27 -33.60 -20.78
CA ILE A 497 -8.74 -33.76 -22.18
C ILE A 497 -10.15 -33.19 -22.38
N GLU A 498 -11.06 -33.39 -21.43
CA GLU A 498 -12.44 -32.90 -21.52
C GLU A 498 -12.50 -31.36 -21.47
N ASN A 499 -11.79 -30.76 -20.53
CA ASN A 499 -11.69 -29.31 -20.40
C ASN A 499 -10.93 -28.67 -21.58
N GLU A 500 -9.87 -29.31 -22.07
CA GLU A 500 -9.13 -28.84 -23.25
C GLU A 500 -10.04 -28.76 -24.48
N LEU A 501 -10.89 -29.79 -24.70
CA LEU A 501 -11.83 -29.81 -25.82
C LEU A 501 -12.88 -28.73 -25.69
N ALA A 502 -13.41 -28.51 -24.48
CA ALA A 502 -14.39 -27.46 -24.21
C ALA A 502 -13.79 -26.05 -24.41
N VAL A 503 -12.54 -25.84 -23.99
CA VAL A 503 -11.81 -24.56 -24.19
C VAL A 503 -11.51 -24.35 -25.69
N LYS A 504 -11.05 -25.36 -26.40
CA LYS A 504 -10.84 -25.29 -27.88
C LYS A 504 -12.13 -24.91 -28.60
N GLN A 505 -13.27 -25.50 -28.20
CA GLN A 505 -14.55 -25.15 -28.79
C GLN A 505 -14.99 -23.72 -28.46
N ALA A 506 -14.75 -23.24 -27.22
CA ALA A 506 -15.01 -21.86 -26.82
C ALA A 506 -14.16 -20.86 -27.63
N ILE A 507 -12.86 -21.15 -27.82
CA ILE A 507 -11.97 -20.36 -28.68
C ILE A 507 -12.46 -20.38 -30.13
N ALA A 508 -12.85 -21.55 -30.66
CA ALA A 508 -13.39 -21.65 -32.01
C ALA A 508 -14.69 -20.84 -32.20
N ASN A 509 -15.55 -20.77 -31.19
CA ASN A 509 -16.73 -19.91 -31.23
C ASN A 509 -16.35 -18.43 -31.26
N LEU A 510 -15.39 -18.02 -30.43
CA LEU A 510 -14.87 -16.65 -30.37
C LEU A 510 -14.20 -16.20 -31.67
N LEU A 511 -13.56 -17.13 -32.39
CA LEU A 511 -12.92 -16.88 -33.69
C LEU A 511 -13.90 -16.79 -34.89
N LYS A 512 -15.18 -17.15 -34.73
CA LYS A 512 -16.19 -17.02 -35.79
C LYS A 512 -16.55 -15.57 -36.08
N GLU A 513 -16.34 -14.68 -35.14
CA GLU A 513 -16.54 -13.24 -35.33
C GLU A 513 -15.35 -12.66 -36.12
N LYS A 514 -15.64 -11.66 -36.95
CA LYS A 514 -14.60 -10.94 -37.71
C LYS A 514 -13.80 -10.03 -36.77
N LYS A 515 -12.86 -10.60 -36.04
CA LYS A 515 -11.94 -9.89 -35.12
C LYS A 515 -10.50 -10.06 -35.55
N THR A 516 -9.67 -9.09 -35.20
CA THR A 516 -8.21 -9.22 -35.32
C THR A 516 -7.72 -10.04 -34.13
N VAL A 517 -7.18 -11.21 -34.36
CA VAL A 517 -6.78 -12.14 -33.30
C VAL A 517 -5.28 -12.40 -33.32
N VAL A 518 -4.66 -12.24 -32.15
CA VAL A 518 -3.26 -12.64 -31.92
C VAL A 518 -3.24 -13.75 -30.88
N MET A 519 -2.74 -14.92 -31.25
CA MET A 519 -2.73 -16.10 -30.41
C MET A 519 -1.30 -16.59 -30.20
N ILE A 520 -0.90 -16.79 -28.96
CA ILE A 520 0.30 -17.56 -28.63
C ILE A 520 -0.09 -19.01 -28.41
N ALA A 521 0.60 -19.92 -29.09
CA ALA A 521 0.37 -21.34 -28.92
C ALA A 521 1.69 -22.11 -28.76
N HIS A 522 1.68 -23.07 -27.85
CA HIS A 522 2.73 -24.08 -27.71
C HIS A 522 2.50 -25.28 -28.61
N THR A 523 1.25 -25.61 -28.89
CA THR A 523 0.86 -26.75 -29.75
C THR A 523 0.60 -26.24 -31.17
N LEU A 524 1.42 -26.66 -32.10
CA LEU A 524 1.35 -26.19 -33.50
C LEU A 524 0.09 -26.69 -34.22
N SER A 525 -0.48 -27.83 -33.80
CA SER A 525 -1.72 -28.34 -34.36
C SER A 525 -2.92 -27.38 -34.23
N ILE A 526 -2.93 -26.48 -33.22
CA ILE A 526 -3.98 -25.49 -33.01
C ILE A 526 -3.88 -24.35 -34.02
N VAL A 527 -2.68 -23.99 -34.40
CA VAL A 527 -2.40 -22.82 -35.25
C VAL A 527 -2.25 -23.18 -36.75
N LYS A 528 -2.42 -24.44 -37.08
CA LYS A 528 -2.33 -24.92 -38.47
C LYS A 528 -3.21 -24.13 -39.44
N ASN A 529 -4.38 -23.71 -39.01
CA ASN A 529 -5.37 -22.98 -39.81
C ASN A 529 -5.28 -21.46 -39.62
N ALA A 530 -4.23 -20.93 -38.99
CA ALA A 530 -4.05 -19.48 -38.85
C ALA A 530 -3.76 -18.86 -40.24
N ASP A 531 -4.31 -17.66 -40.45
CA ASP A 531 -4.06 -16.87 -41.66
C ASP A 531 -2.58 -16.47 -41.80
N GLN A 532 -1.92 -16.28 -40.66
CA GLN A 532 -0.51 -15.96 -40.56
C GLN A 532 0.12 -16.61 -39.34
N ILE A 533 1.33 -17.14 -39.49
CA ILE A 533 2.13 -17.65 -38.37
C ILE A 533 3.42 -16.83 -38.32
N LEU A 534 3.73 -16.28 -37.15
CA LEU A 534 4.97 -15.58 -36.84
C LEU A 534 5.84 -16.49 -35.96
N VAL A 535 7.03 -16.83 -36.45
CA VAL A 535 7.97 -17.68 -35.72
C VAL A 535 9.02 -16.80 -35.05
N MET A 536 9.05 -16.83 -33.74
CA MET A 536 10.00 -16.06 -32.94
C MET A 536 11.30 -16.82 -32.67
N GLY A 537 12.40 -16.08 -32.71
CA GLY A 537 13.73 -16.57 -32.33
C GLY A 537 14.62 -15.43 -31.88
N ASP A 538 15.24 -15.59 -30.69
CA ASP A 538 16.20 -14.63 -30.12
C ASP A 538 15.70 -13.17 -30.07
N GLY A 539 14.41 -12.99 -29.78
CA GLY A 539 13.75 -11.68 -29.69
C GLY A 539 13.40 -11.03 -31.04
N ARG A 540 13.43 -11.79 -32.13
CA ARG A 540 13.11 -11.32 -33.50
C ARG A 540 12.10 -12.25 -34.17
N ILE A 541 11.44 -11.74 -35.22
CA ILE A 541 10.65 -12.59 -36.13
C ILE A 541 11.63 -13.28 -37.07
N ALA A 542 11.79 -14.60 -36.91
CA ALA A 542 12.66 -15.42 -37.72
C ALA A 542 11.99 -15.80 -39.05
N GLU A 543 10.71 -16.17 -39.02
CA GLU A 543 9.92 -16.59 -40.17
C GLU A 543 8.49 -16.06 -40.06
N SER A 544 7.86 -15.82 -41.21
CA SER A 544 6.45 -15.44 -41.30
C SER A 544 5.85 -16.07 -42.57
N GLY A 545 4.60 -16.54 -42.46
CA GLY A 545 3.83 -17.14 -43.55
C GLY A 545 2.68 -18.01 -43.08
N THR A 546 2.01 -18.70 -43.97
CA THR A 546 1.02 -19.75 -43.67
C THR A 546 1.69 -21.04 -43.25
N HIS A 547 0.94 -21.98 -42.68
CA HIS A 547 1.43 -23.32 -42.33
C HIS A 547 2.15 -24.00 -43.49
N GLU A 548 1.51 -24.00 -44.68
CA GLU A 548 2.05 -24.66 -45.87
C GLU A 548 3.34 -23.98 -46.37
N GLU A 549 3.37 -22.65 -46.40
CA GLU A 549 4.55 -21.90 -46.82
C GLU A 549 5.74 -22.13 -45.89
N LEU A 550 5.50 -22.16 -44.58
CA LEU A 550 6.56 -22.36 -43.57
C LEU A 550 7.08 -23.80 -43.57
N LEU A 551 6.22 -24.80 -43.82
CA LEU A 551 6.69 -26.18 -44.04
C LEU A 551 7.54 -26.31 -45.31
N ALA A 552 7.12 -25.67 -46.41
CA ALA A 552 7.87 -25.68 -47.65
C ALA A 552 9.25 -25.00 -47.56
N LYS A 553 9.37 -23.97 -46.70
CA LYS A 553 10.67 -23.31 -46.40
C LYS A 553 11.66 -24.22 -45.69
N GLY A 554 11.19 -25.26 -44.97
CA GLY A 554 12.07 -26.19 -44.27
C GLY A 554 12.86 -25.58 -43.10
N GLY A 555 12.44 -24.43 -42.59
CA GLY A 555 13.12 -23.66 -41.55
C GLY A 555 12.76 -24.08 -40.11
N LYS A 556 12.82 -23.11 -39.18
CA LYS A 556 12.57 -23.34 -37.75
C LYS A 556 11.18 -23.90 -37.51
N TYR A 557 10.15 -23.37 -38.20
CA TYR A 557 8.78 -23.87 -38.06
C TYR A 557 8.65 -25.35 -38.43
N ALA A 558 9.23 -25.74 -39.60
CA ALA A 558 9.19 -27.12 -40.04
C ALA A 558 9.92 -28.06 -39.07
N ALA A 559 11.03 -27.62 -38.49
CA ALA A 559 11.73 -28.38 -37.45
C ALA A 559 10.88 -28.58 -36.20
N MET A 560 10.20 -27.54 -35.72
CA MET A 560 9.27 -27.60 -34.57
C MET A 560 8.09 -28.52 -34.86
N TRP A 561 7.47 -28.39 -36.03
CA TRP A 561 6.35 -29.24 -36.46
C TRP A 561 6.75 -30.73 -36.50
N ASN A 562 7.88 -31.05 -37.12
CA ASN A 562 8.37 -32.43 -37.19
C ASN A 562 8.71 -33.01 -35.82
N ALA A 563 9.18 -32.19 -34.91
CA ALA A 563 9.43 -32.61 -33.51
C ALA A 563 8.11 -32.93 -32.78
N GLU A 564 7.07 -32.08 -32.90
CA GLU A 564 5.75 -32.32 -32.31
C GLU A 564 5.09 -33.59 -32.85
N GLN A 565 5.15 -33.83 -34.18
CA GLN A 565 4.59 -35.04 -34.77
C GLN A 565 5.27 -36.32 -34.28
N LYS A 566 6.58 -36.30 -34.03
CA LYS A 566 7.31 -37.45 -33.48
C LYS A 566 6.96 -37.74 -32.01
N ILE A 567 6.50 -36.77 -31.25
CA ILE A 567 6.08 -36.97 -29.87
C ILE A 567 4.64 -37.48 -29.81
N SER A 568 3.82 -37.10 -30.79
CA SER A 568 2.39 -37.49 -30.88
C SER A 568 2.16 -38.85 -31.59
N ALA A 569 3.17 -39.42 -32.24
CA ALA A 569 3.19 -40.75 -32.86
C ALA A 569 3.79 -41.80 -31.91
#